data_a0cfc8a12eca6c86146a57ed68db22f8
#
_entry.id   a0cfc8a12eca6c86146a57ed68db22f8
#
_cell.length_a   1.000
_cell.length_b   1.000
_cell.length_c   1.000
_cell.angle_alpha   90.00
_cell.angle_beta   90.00
_cell.angle_gamma   90.00
#
_symmetry.space_group_name_H-M   'P 1'
#
loop_
_entity.id
_entity.type
_entity.pdbx_description
1 polymer ?
#
loop_
_entity_poly.entity_id
_entity_poly.type
_entity_poly.pdbx_seq_one_letter_code
_entity_poly.pdbx_strand_id
1 'polypeptide(L)'
;MENEQVLANQSILVENGKILKISSMTSSFDSSGNQVIDGDGAYVYPGLAEFHSHIPIAQNGDTQLQEEAMWLYLANGVLRVRGMIGHQSHLTLRNRVESGEVDGPRLFVSGPSFSGSSVSSPAQAVQMVKDEKAAGYDHLKLHPGLSMEEFMAISKTAKELDIPFGGHVSLDVGLEASLKNGYKSIEHMDGYIEAMIPDYSRVLDPNIAGPFTMLLVEEVDLSKLPGLINLTLENGAWIAPTLTLFDRYFGSKPAEEYRNIPEMKYMSAEQVQSWINAKTPYEEKGILTAKNVQPNLEFRNKLFMALHDAGVPVLMTSDSPQVFNVPGFSIHHEIELMSNAGMSTYEILKTGSVNPARYFDQEGEWGVIKEGASADFVLVEKNPLEDLNTLREPVMVVMKGQIYDRKELKKQLDRIEANHKR
;
A
#
# COMPACT_ATOMS: atom_id res chain seq x y z
N MET A 1 -1.37 11.68 -15.56
CA MET A 1 -2.36 10.87 -14.84
C MET A 1 -3.68 11.63 -14.56
N GLU A 2 -3.71 12.94 -14.75
CA GLU A 2 -4.97 13.71 -14.62
C GLU A 2 -5.96 13.41 -15.76
N ASN A 3 -5.44 13.08 -16.93
CA ASN A 3 -6.21 12.68 -18.12
C ASN A 3 -5.60 11.41 -18.72
N GLU A 4 -6.42 10.54 -19.28
CA GLU A 4 -5.96 9.33 -19.98
C GLU A 4 -5.30 9.71 -21.32
N GLN A 5 -4.14 10.39 -21.26
CA GLN A 5 -3.43 10.91 -22.43
C GLN A 5 -1.95 10.56 -22.40
N VAL A 6 -1.40 10.21 -23.55
CA VAL A 6 0.02 10.10 -23.79
C VAL A 6 0.48 11.31 -24.58
N LEU A 7 1.39 12.09 -24.04
CA LEU A 7 2.06 13.19 -24.74
C LEU A 7 3.31 12.67 -25.41
N ALA A 8 3.29 12.58 -26.74
CA ALA A 8 4.43 12.05 -27.51
C ALA A 8 5.55 13.08 -27.65
N ASN A 9 6.80 12.57 -27.72
CA ASN A 9 7.99 13.35 -28.05
C ASN A 9 8.19 14.59 -27.15
N GLN A 10 8.17 14.37 -25.84
CA GLN A 10 8.39 15.43 -24.85
C GLN A 10 9.82 15.40 -24.28
N SER A 11 10.33 16.56 -23.95
CA SER A 11 11.51 16.76 -23.09
C SER A 11 11.04 17.23 -21.72
N ILE A 12 11.60 16.66 -20.66
CA ILE A 12 11.31 17.00 -19.26
C ILE A 12 12.57 17.61 -18.66
N LEU A 13 12.51 18.88 -18.27
CA LEU A 13 13.58 19.55 -17.53
C LEU A 13 13.32 19.41 -16.05
N VAL A 14 14.30 18.89 -15.32
CA VAL A 14 14.27 18.71 -13.86
C VAL A 14 15.29 19.63 -13.22
N GLU A 15 14.87 20.35 -12.19
CA GLU A 15 15.75 21.19 -11.38
C GLU A 15 15.32 21.11 -9.91
N ASN A 16 16.29 20.92 -8.99
CA ASN A 16 16.06 20.85 -7.55
C ASN A 16 14.96 19.84 -7.15
N GLY A 17 14.92 18.68 -7.81
CA GLY A 17 13.95 17.61 -7.55
C GLY A 17 12.52 17.90 -7.98
N LYS A 18 12.30 18.95 -8.82
CA LYS A 18 11.00 19.28 -9.41
C LYS A 18 11.05 19.28 -10.92
N ILE A 19 9.91 19.00 -11.54
CA ILE A 19 9.72 19.18 -12.99
C ILE A 19 9.58 20.68 -13.25
N LEU A 20 10.61 21.26 -13.84
CA LEU A 20 10.62 22.69 -14.14
C LEU A 20 9.85 23.01 -15.43
N LYS A 21 10.02 22.17 -16.45
CA LYS A 21 9.40 22.39 -17.76
C LYS A 21 9.17 21.08 -18.51
N ILE A 22 8.04 21.02 -19.21
CA ILE A 22 7.72 19.98 -20.19
C ILE A 22 7.55 20.67 -21.56
N SER A 23 8.28 20.21 -22.56
CA SER A 23 8.24 20.82 -23.90
C SER A 23 8.39 19.78 -25.01
N SER A 24 7.78 20.06 -26.17
CA SER A 24 7.99 19.23 -27.35
C SER A 24 9.46 19.21 -27.76
N MET A 25 9.99 18.06 -28.17
CA MET A 25 11.35 17.92 -28.69
C MET A 25 11.66 18.78 -29.94
N THR A 26 10.62 19.30 -30.61
CA THR A 26 10.78 20.24 -31.73
C THR A 26 11.15 21.65 -31.30
N SER A 27 11.01 21.98 -30.02
CA SER A 27 11.46 23.26 -29.47
C SER A 27 12.97 23.17 -29.14
N SER A 28 13.72 24.22 -29.50
CA SER A 28 15.13 24.30 -29.15
C SER A 28 15.32 24.27 -27.65
N PHE A 29 15.88 23.19 -27.12
CA PHE A 29 16.25 23.04 -25.74
C PHE A 29 17.72 23.40 -25.57
N ASP A 30 18.03 24.41 -24.77
CA ASP A 30 19.41 24.69 -24.38
C ASP A 30 19.89 23.63 -23.40
N SER A 31 20.71 22.72 -23.89
CA SER A 31 21.30 21.63 -23.07
C SER A 31 22.61 22.05 -22.41
N SER A 32 23.08 23.29 -22.62
CA SER A 32 24.35 23.76 -22.06
C SER A 32 24.32 23.77 -20.54
N GLY A 33 25.25 23.04 -19.93
CA GLY A 33 25.34 22.91 -18.47
C GLY A 33 24.40 21.90 -17.83
N ASN A 34 23.56 21.20 -18.60
CA ASN A 34 22.65 20.17 -18.12
C ASN A 34 23.14 18.75 -18.46
N GLN A 35 22.89 17.81 -17.58
CA GLN A 35 22.99 16.39 -17.94
C GLN A 35 21.78 16.03 -18.82
N VAL A 36 22.03 15.54 -20.03
CA VAL A 36 21.00 15.11 -20.97
C VAL A 36 20.93 13.59 -20.96
N ILE A 37 19.73 13.05 -20.84
CA ILE A 37 19.46 11.62 -20.92
C ILE A 37 18.50 11.40 -22.08
N ASP A 38 18.91 10.54 -23.02
CA ASP A 38 18.03 10.06 -24.08
C ASP A 38 17.11 8.99 -23.51
N GLY A 39 15.80 9.22 -23.59
CA GLY A 39 14.79 8.24 -23.17
C GLY A 39 14.59 7.10 -24.17
N ASP A 40 15.21 7.18 -25.38
CA ASP A 40 15.16 6.14 -26.41
C ASP A 40 13.74 5.60 -26.70
N GLY A 41 12.77 6.51 -26.75
CA GLY A 41 11.35 6.17 -26.98
C GLY A 41 10.61 5.57 -25.77
N ALA A 42 11.23 5.54 -24.59
CA ALA A 42 10.60 5.06 -23.38
C ALA A 42 9.41 5.96 -22.94
N TYR A 43 8.49 5.36 -22.21
CA TYR A 43 7.34 6.05 -21.60
C TYR A 43 7.68 6.49 -20.19
N VAL A 44 7.27 7.72 -19.85
CA VAL A 44 7.40 8.28 -18.50
C VAL A 44 6.05 8.24 -17.81
N TYR A 45 6.02 7.70 -16.60
CA TYR A 45 4.85 7.76 -15.73
C TYR A 45 5.25 8.17 -14.30
N PRO A 46 4.36 8.76 -13.50
CA PRO A 46 4.68 9.06 -12.10
C PRO A 46 4.94 7.77 -11.34
N GLY A 47 5.95 7.77 -10.48
CA GLY A 47 6.26 6.60 -9.66
C GLY A 47 5.07 6.12 -8.86
N LEU A 48 4.98 4.82 -8.66
CA LEU A 48 3.92 4.20 -7.88
C LEU A 48 4.06 4.52 -6.39
N ALA A 49 2.94 4.40 -5.68
CA ALA A 49 2.88 4.47 -4.23
C ALA A 49 2.34 3.14 -3.65
N GLU A 50 3.05 2.58 -2.67
CA GLU A 50 2.59 1.49 -1.82
C GLU A 50 1.97 2.07 -0.55
N PHE A 51 0.64 1.99 -0.41
CA PHE A 51 -0.06 2.68 0.68
C PHE A 51 -0.52 1.77 1.82
N HIS A 52 -0.04 0.53 1.85
CA HIS A 52 -0.08 -0.35 3.01
C HIS A 52 1.19 -1.20 3.09
N SER A 53 2.17 -0.72 3.83
CA SER A 53 3.45 -1.40 4.00
C SER A 53 3.76 -1.65 5.47
N HIS A 54 4.43 -2.76 5.76
CA HIS A 54 5.02 -3.11 7.03
C HIS A 54 6.54 -2.89 6.98
N ILE A 55 6.97 -1.62 6.95
CA ILE A 55 8.40 -1.27 6.87
C ILE A 55 9.19 -2.03 7.96
N PRO A 56 10.30 -2.71 7.62
CA PRO A 56 11.11 -3.41 8.62
C PRO A 56 11.56 -2.52 9.77
N ILE A 57 11.63 -3.09 10.96
CA ILE A 57 12.09 -2.38 12.18
C ILE A 57 13.59 -2.57 12.32
N ALA A 58 14.32 -1.47 12.56
CA ALA A 58 15.74 -1.57 12.91
C ALA A 58 15.92 -2.30 14.26
N GLN A 59 16.78 -3.30 14.29
CA GLN A 59 17.03 -4.11 15.47
C GLN A 59 18.43 -3.81 16.03
N ASN A 60 18.51 -3.33 17.27
CA ASN A 60 19.79 -3.02 17.93
C ASN A 60 20.70 -2.08 17.12
N GLY A 61 20.10 -1.16 16.35
CA GLY A 61 20.83 -0.24 15.48
C GLY A 61 21.17 -0.79 14.09
N ASP A 62 20.89 -2.05 13.81
CA ASP A 62 21.01 -2.61 12.47
C ASP A 62 19.85 -2.16 11.58
N THR A 63 20.16 -1.45 10.49
CA THR A 63 19.21 -0.88 9.52
C THR A 63 19.22 -1.61 8.18
N GLN A 64 19.96 -2.72 8.05
CA GLN A 64 20.16 -3.41 6.77
C GLN A 64 18.80 -3.76 6.11
N LEU A 65 17.88 -4.40 6.84
CA LEU A 65 16.59 -4.81 6.29
C LEU A 65 15.71 -3.60 5.87
N GLN A 66 15.85 -2.47 6.58
CA GLN A 66 15.16 -1.24 6.17
C GLN A 66 15.71 -0.73 4.83
N GLU A 67 17.03 -0.63 4.71
CA GLU A 67 17.69 -0.14 3.49
C GLU A 67 17.47 -1.08 2.30
N GLU A 68 17.46 -2.38 2.53
CA GLU A 68 17.14 -3.37 1.51
C GLU A 68 15.68 -3.21 1.03
N ALA A 69 14.72 -3.03 1.95
CA ALA A 69 13.33 -2.79 1.58
C ALA A 69 13.18 -1.49 0.75
N MET A 70 13.92 -0.42 1.08
CA MET A 70 13.91 0.82 0.29
C MET A 70 14.40 0.57 -1.14
N TRP A 71 15.46 -0.21 -1.33
CA TRP A 71 15.94 -0.57 -2.67
C TRP A 71 14.98 -1.49 -3.43
N LEU A 72 14.33 -2.43 -2.74
CA LEU A 72 13.30 -3.28 -3.37
C LEU A 72 12.13 -2.45 -3.88
N TYR A 73 11.69 -1.43 -3.14
CA TYR A 73 10.67 -0.50 -3.61
C TYR A 73 11.14 0.30 -4.82
N LEU A 74 12.32 0.93 -4.76
CA LEU A 74 12.86 1.72 -5.88
C LEU A 74 13.01 0.87 -7.15
N ALA A 75 13.54 -0.35 -7.02
CA ALA A 75 13.76 -1.24 -8.15
C ALA A 75 12.46 -1.65 -8.87
N ASN A 76 11.33 -1.53 -8.20
CA ASN A 76 10.00 -1.81 -8.72
C ASN A 76 9.19 -0.54 -9.04
N GLY A 77 9.83 0.62 -9.10
CA GLY A 77 9.18 1.89 -9.45
C GLY A 77 8.25 2.45 -8.38
N VAL A 78 8.35 1.97 -7.14
CA VAL A 78 7.59 2.49 -5.99
C VAL A 78 8.38 3.63 -5.36
N LEU A 79 7.83 4.84 -5.42
CA LEU A 79 8.51 6.08 -5.01
C LEU A 79 7.87 6.76 -3.79
N ARG A 80 6.77 6.20 -3.30
CA ARG A 80 6.11 6.58 -2.05
C ARG A 80 5.68 5.33 -1.29
N VAL A 81 5.87 5.34 0.03
CA VAL A 81 5.45 4.22 0.88
C VAL A 81 4.77 4.76 2.12
N ARG A 82 3.57 4.25 2.42
CA ARG A 82 2.88 4.47 3.69
C ARG A 82 3.04 3.25 4.59
N GLY A 83 3.78 3.43 5.71
CA GLY A 83 3.97 2.39 6.71
C GLY A 83 2.75 2.26 7.62
N MET A 84 2.18 1.05 7.72
CA MET A 84 0.96 0.75 8.47
C MET A 84 1.19 -0.10 9.72
N ILE A 85 2.44 -0.46 10.04
CA ILE A 85 2.89 -0.90 11.37
C ILE A 85 4.09 -0.03 11.71
N GLY A 86 3.93 0.85 12.71
CA GLY A 86 4.93 1.86 12.99
C GLY A 86 5.86 1.53 14.14
N HIS A 87 7.03 2.14 14.08
CA HIS A 87 8.06 2.07 15.10
C HIS A 87 8.90 3.34 15.07
N GLN A 88 9.53 3.70 16.20
CA GLN A 88 10.37 4.91 16.29
C GLN A 88 11.50 4.94 15.24
N SER A 89 12.05 3.79 14.87
CA SER A 89 13.09 3.71 13.83
C SER A 89 12.61 4.15 12.45
N HIS A 90 11.30 4.17 12.19
CA HIS A 90 10.73 4.64 10.92
C HIS A 90 10.82 6.17 10.78
N LEU A 91 10.72 6.92 11.87
CA LEU A 91 10.99 8.38 11.86
C LEU A 91 12.45 8.65 11.48
N THR A 92 13.38 7.88 12.03
CA THR A 92 14.81 7.98 11.70
C THR A 92 15.04 7.60 10.23
N LEU A 93 14.46 6.50 9.75
CA LEU A 93 14.56 6.09 8.35
C LEU A 93 14.00 7.15 7.41
N ARG A 94 12.81 7.72 7.71
CA ARG A 94 12.23 8.82 6.93
C ARG A 94 13.19 10.00 6.80
N ASN A 95 13.80 10.43 7.91
CA ASN A 95 14.75 11.54 7.90
C ASN A 95 16.02 11.21 7.09
N ARG A 96 16.55 10.00 7.17
CA ARG A 96 17.69 9.53 6.39
C ARG A 96 17.39 9.48 4.90
N VAL A 97 16.18 9.03 4.52
CA VAL A 97 15.73 9.06 3.13
C VAL A 97 15.52 10.51 2.65
N GLU A 98 14.93 11.39 3.46
CA GLU A 98 14.72 12.79 3.08
C GLU A 98 16.03 13.56 2.90
N SER A 99 17.03 13.30 3.74
CA SER A 99 18.37 13.90 3.62
C SER A 99 19.22 13.35 2.48
N GLY A 100 18.81 12.21 1.87
CA GLY A 100 19.57 11.50 0.84
C GLY A 100 20.71 10.65 1.40
N GLU A 101 20.74 10.39 2.71
CA GLU A 101 21.68 9.44 3.32
C GLU A 101 21.35 7.99 2.94
N VAL A 102 20.06 7.70 2.75
CA VAL A 102 19.54 6.41 2.27
C VAL A 102 18.75 6.63 0.99
N ASP A 103 19.10 5.87 -0.03
CA ASP A 103 18.31 5.82 -1.25
C ASP A 103 17.00 5.06 -1.02
N GLY A 104 15.88 5.68 -1.36
CA GLY A 104 14.58 5.06 -1.12
C GLY A 104 13.39 5.96 -1.49
N PRO A 105 12.18 5.38 -1.49
CA PRO A 105 10.94 6.13 -1.65
C PRO A 105 10.72 7.10 -0.49
N ARG A 106 9.96 8.16 -0.70
CA ARG A 106 9.49 9.02 0.42
C ARG A 106 8.53 8.23 1.30
N LEU A 107 8.64 8.43 2.62
CA LEU A 107 7.89 7.66 3.61
C LEU A 107 6.83 8.52 4.29
N PHE A 108 5.63 7.98 4.38
CA PHE A 108 4.60 8.38 5.34
C PHE A 108 4.57 7.32 6.44
N VAL A 109 4.76 7.70 7.69
CA VAL A 109 4.96 6.74 8.78
C VAL A 109 3.91 6.88 9.87
N SER A 110 3.41 5.74 10.36
CA SER A 110 2.61 5.66 11.57
C SER A 110 3.47 5.40 12.79
N GLY A 111 2.93 5.67 13.97
CA GLY A 111 3.48 5.23 15.24
C GLY A 111 3.10 3.79 15.59
N PRO A 112 3.43 3.34 16.81
CA PRO A 112 2.99 2.06 17.35
C PRO A 112 1.46 1.93 17.28
N SER A 113 0.99 0.79 16.75
CA SER A 113 -0.43 0.62 16.46
C SER A 113 -1.33 0.64 17.69
N PHE A 114 -2.51 1.23 17.56
CA PHE A 114 -3.59 1.18 18.53
C PHE A 114 -4.37 -0.13 18.38
N SER A 115 -4.35 -0.98 19.39
CA SER A 115 -5.03 -2.29 19.37
C SER A 115 -5.55 -2.63 20.77
N GLY A 116 -6.38 -3.66 20.88
CA GLY A 116 -6.83 -4.17 22.18
C GLY A 116 -5.69 -4.69 23.08
N SER A 117 -4.47 -4.88 22.55
CA SER A 117 -3.30 -5.26 23.35
C SER A 117 -2.40 -4.07 23.72
N SER A 118 -2.46 -2.96 23.00
CA SER A 118 -1.63 -1.77 23.24
C SER A 118 -2.39 -0.65 23.97
N VAL A 119 -3.70 -0.63 23.88
CA VAL A 119 -4.58 0.35 24.55
C VAL A 119 -5.34 -0.35 25.67
N SER A 120 -5.19 0.15 26.89
CA SER A 120 -5.83 -0.44 28.08
C SER A 120 -6.93 0.46 28.69
N SER A 121 -7.10 1.65 28.14
CA SER A 121 -8.14 2.59 28.58
C SER A 121 -8.30 3.77 27.62
N PRO A 122 -9.47 4.46 27.61
CA PRO A 122 -9.65 5.69 26.85
C PRO A 122 -8.64 6.79 27.19
N ALA A 123 -8.22 6.90 28.45
CA ALA A 123 -7.22 7.89 28.87
C ALA A 123 -5.84 7.60 28.25
N GLN A 124 -5.43 6.33 28.19
CA GLN A 124 -4.19 5.92 27.53
C GLN A 124 -4.29 6.16 26.01
N ALA A 125 -5.43 5.86 25.39
CA ALA A 125 -5.66 6.13 23.97
C ALA A 125 -5.43 7.61 23.64
N VAL A 126 -6.01 8.53 24.43
CA VAL A 126 -5.80 9.98 24.29
C VAL A 126 -4.32 10.35 24.37
N GLN A 127 -3.61 9.78 25.36
CA GLN A 127 -2.17 10.09 25.53
C GLN A 127 -1.34 9.58 24.35
N MET A 128 -1.59 8.36 23.89
CA MET A 128 -0.88 7.78 22.71
C MET A 128 -1.07 8.64 21.46
N VAL A 129 -2.30 9.11 21.17
CA VAL A 129 -2.56 10.00 20.02
C VAL A 129 -1.74 11.29 20.14
N LYS A 130 -1.68 11.91 21.33
CA LYS A 130 -0.90 13.10 21.58
C LYS A 130 0.59 12.87 21.38
N ASP A 131 1.10 11.76 21.90
CA ASP A 131 2.51 11.39 21.81
C ASP A 131 2.93 11.13 20.36
N GLU A 132 2.10 10.43 19.59
CA GLU A 132 2.38 10.17 18.17
C GLU A 132 2.33 11.47 17.34
N LYS A 133 1.34 12.32 17.55
CA LYS A 133 1.31 13.63 16.89
C LYS A 133 2.53 14.48 17.24
N ALA A 134 2.93 14.52 18.50
CA ALA A 134 4.09 15.28 18.96
C ALA A 134 5.42 14.70 18.42
N ALA A 135 5.51 13.39 18.24
CA ALA A 135 6.66 12.72 17.61
C ALA A 135 6.76 12.98 16.10
N GLY A 136 5.70 13.49 15.46
CA GLY A 136 5.68 13.84 14.05
C GLY A 136 5.35 12.66 13.12
N TYR A 137 4.59 11.69 13.59
CA TYR A 137 4.01 10.67 12.71
C TYR A 137 2.94 11.28 11.80
N ASP A 138 2.80 10.72 10.60
CA ASP A 138 1.94 11.26 9.54
C ASP A 138 0.48 10.82 9.70
N HIS A 139 0.23 9.68 10.33
CA HIS A 139 -1.10 9.10 10.56
C HIS A 139 -1.06 8.08 11.71
N LEU A 140 -2.26 7.71 12.21
CA LEU A 140 -2.41 6.67 13.22
C LEU A 140 -2.90 5.37 12.57
N LYS A 141 -2.32 4.23 12.98
CA LYS A 141 -2.78 2.89 12.57
C LYS A 141 -3.58 2.24 13.67
N LEU A 142 -4.83 1.88 13.37
CA LEU A 142 -5.68 1.09 14.25
C LEU A 142 -5.67 -0.38 13.85
N HIS A 143 -5.56 -1.26 14.87
CA HIS A 143 -5.63 -2.72 14.75
C HIS A 143 -6.85 -3.26 15.51
N PRO A 144 -7.23 -4.54 15.33
CA PRO A 144 -8.38 -5.13 16.00
C PRO A 144 -8.32 -5.11 17.53
N GLY A 145 -9.48 -5.24 18.17
CA GLY A 145 -9.64 -5.44 19.61
C GLY A 145 -9.83 -4.16 20.42
N LEU A 146 -9.96 -3.01 19.78
CA LEU A 146 -10.37 -1.77 20.48
C LEU A 146 -11.84 -1.85 20.88
N SER A 147 -12.15 -1.45 22.11
CA SER A 147 -13.52 -1.19 22.53
C SER A 147 -14.07 0.09 21.89
N MET A 148 -15.41 0.23 21.90
CA MET A 148 -16.06 1.46 21.42
C MET A 148 -15.58 2.71 22.16
N GLU A 149 -15.36 2.63 23.47
CA GLU A 149 -14.93 3.77 24.29
C GLU A 149 -13.50 4.21 23.93
N GLU A 150 -12.58 3.27 23.75
CA GLU A 150 -11.20 3.54 23.33
C GLU A 150 -11.16 4.12 21.92
N PHE A 151 -11.91 3.53 21.00
CA PHE A 151 -12.02 4.04 19.64
C PHE A 151 -12.57 5.48 19.60
N MET A 152 -13.62 5.79 20.35
CA MET A 152 -14.17 7.14 20.41
C MET A 152 -13.17 8.15 21.00
N ALA A 153 -12.36 7.74 21.98
CA ALA A 153 -11.30 8.56 22.55
C ALA A 153 -10.19 8.86 21.52
N ILE A 154 -9.77 7.83 20.74
CA ILE A 154 -8.81 8.00 19.65
C ILE A 154 -9.37 8.96 18.59
N SER A 155 -10.55 8.66 18.06
CA SER A 155 -11.20 9.45 17.01
C SER A 155 -11.35 10.93 17.39
N LYS A 156 -11.87 11.19 18.58
CA LYS A 156 -12.04 12.57 19.07
C LYS A 156 -10.70 13.30 19.14
N THR A 157 -9.68 12.68 19.76
CA THR A 157 -8.37 13.31 19.93
C THR A 157 -7.63 13.49 18.62
N ALA A 158 -7.75 12.50 17.71
CA ALA A 158 -7.16 12.59 16.37
C ALA A 158 -7.74 13.75 15.56
N LYS A 159 -9.06 13.96 15.62
CA LYS A 159 -9.73 15.11 14.99
C LYS A 159 -9.31 16.44 15.63
N GLU A 160 -9.22 16.53 16.97
CA GLU A 160 -8.76 17.74 17.67
C GLU A 160 -7.33 18.13 17.31
N LEU A 161 -6.47 17.15 17.02
CA LEU A 161 -5.06 17.36 16.70
C LEU A 161 -4.76 17.34 15.19
N ASP A 162 -5.78 17.18 14.36
CA ASP A 162 -5.66 17.09 12.90
C ASP A 162 -4.59 16.06 12.49
N ILE A 163 -4.77 14.81 12.93
CA ILE A 163 -3.97 13.67 12.49
C ILE A 163 -4.92 12.60 11.91
N PRO A 164 -4.73 12.21 10.62
CA PRO A 164 -5.58 11.19 10.01
C PRO A 164 -5.34 9.82 10.66
N PHE A 165 -6.35 8.98 10.64
CA PHE A 165 -6.27 7.61 11.13
C PHE A 165 -7.08 6.64 10.28
N GLY A 166 -6.68 5.40 10.31
CA GLY A 166 -7.32 4.30 9.58
C GLY A 166 -6.72 2.96 10.00
N GLY A 167 -7.16 1.90 9.35
CA GLY A 167 -6.67 0.56 9.67
C GLY A 167 -7.75 -0.49 9.62
N HIS A 168 -7.61 -1.49 10.52
CA HIS A 168 -8.61 -2.53 10.71
C HIS A 168 -9.83 -2.01 11.46
N VAL A 169 -11.00 -2.56 11.15
CA VAL A 169 -12.23 -2.28 11.88
C VAL A 169 -12.37 -3.28 13.02
N SER A 170 -12.28 -2.81 14.26
CA SER A 170 -12.54 -3.66 15.44
C SER A 170 -13.99 -4.13 15.47
N LEU A 171 -14.24 -5.41 15.78
CA LEU A 171 -15.58 -5.99 15.78
C LEU A 171 -16.54 -5.28 16.77
N ASP A 172 -16.04 -4.86 17.94
CA ASP A 172 -16.83 -4.12 18.93
C ASP A 172 -17.20 -2.70 18.50
N VAL A 173 -16.51 -2.16 17.48
CA VAL A 173 -16.77 -0.83 16.90
C VAL A 173 -17.67 -0.94 15.68
N GLY A 174 -17.34 -1.83 14.76
CA GLY A 174 -18.04 -2.04 13.51
C GLY A 174 -17.78 -0.95 12.46
N LEU A 175 -18.12 -1.26 11.21
CA LEU A 175 -17.84 -0.40 10.05
C LEU A 175 -18.58 0.95 10.14
N GLU A 176 -19.86 0.93 10.50
CA GLU A 176 -20.69 2.14 10.55
C GLU A 176 -20.12 3.19 11.53
N ALA A 177 -19.77 2.76 12.74
CA ALA A 177 -19.18 3.67 13.73
C ALA A 177 -17.79 4.15 13.30
N SER A 178 -16.99 3.29 12.70
CA SER A 178 -15.67 3.66 12.16
C SER A 178 -15.78 4.77 11.11
N LEU A 179 -16.63 4.60 10.11
CA LEU A 179 -16.86 5.57 9.05
C LEU A 179 -17.39 6.90 9.60
N LYS A 180 -18.48 6.88 10.41
CA LYS A 180 -19.10 8.08 10.99
C LYS A 180 -18.16 8.87 11.92
N ASN A 181 -17.14 8.22 12.44
CA ASN A 181 -16.20 8.85 13.35
C ASN A 181 -14.84 9.17 12.71
N GLY A 182 -14.73 9.16 11.38
CA GLY A 182 -13.62 9.78 10.65
C GLY A 182 -12.48 8.85 10.28
N TYR A 183 -12.73 7.55 10.16
CA TYR A 183 -11.79 6.67 9.47
C TYR A 183 -11.48 7.23 8.09
N LYS A 184 -10.20 7.52 7.80
CA LYS A 184 -9.77 8.03 6.51
C LYS A 184 -9.53 6.90 5.50
N SER A 185 -9.10 5.71 5.96
CA SER A 185 -8.99 4.51 5.11
C SER A 185 -9.41 3.24 5.85
N ILE A 186 -10.15 2.38 5.15
CA ILE A 186 -10.50 1.03 5.57
C ILE A 186 -9.51 0.08 4.89
N GLU A 187 -8.66 -0.54 5.68
CA GLU A 187 -7.69 -1.52 5.19
C GLU A 187 -8.37 -2.89 4.99
N HIS A 188 -7.94 -3.66 3.99
CA HIS A 188 -8.40 -5.02 3.72
C HIS A 188 -9.91 -5.15 3.44
N MET A 189 -10.60 -4.02 3.24
CA MET A 189 -12.07 -3.95 3.21
C MET A 189 -12.71 -4.56 4.48
N ASP A 190 -12.06 -4.35 5.63
CA ASP A 190 -12.56 -4.83 6.93
C ASP A 190 -13.92 -4.22 7.28
N GLY A 191 -14.73 -4.99 7.96
CA GLY A 191 -16.04 -4.56 8.44
C GLY A 191 -17.17 -4.68 7.42
N TYR A 192 -16.88 -4.75 6.10
CA TYR A 192 -17.95 -4.86 5.10
C TYR A 192 -18.65 -6.21 5.12
N ILE A 193 -17.89 -7.31 5.12
CA ILE A 193 -18.46 -8.66 5.22
C ILE A 193 -19.20 -8.80 6.53
N GLU A 194 -18.56 -8.41 7.63
CA GLU A 194 -19.10 -8.46 9.01
C GLU A 194 -20.45 -7.72 9.12
N ALA A 195 -20.55 -6.53 8.55
CA ALA A 195 -21.76 -5.72 8.57
C ALA A 195 -22.91 -6.35 7.76
N MET A 196 -22.59 -7.18 6.78
CA MET A 196 -23.59 -7.85 5.94
C MET A 196 -24.06 -9.20 6.50
N ILE A 197 -23.39 -9.78 7.50
CA ILE A 197 -23.86 -11.02 8.13
C ILE A 197 -25.12 -10.73 8.96
N PRO A 198 -26.23 -11.49 8.74
CA PRO A 198 -27.47 -11.27 9.47
C PRO A 198 -27.36 -11.57 10.98
N ASP A 199 -26.70 -12.66 11.34
CA ASP A 199 -26.45 -13.04 12.73
C ASP A 199 -25.01 -12.66 13.12
N TYR A 200 -24.86 -11.46 13.67
CA TYR A 200 -23.55 -10.92 14.06
C TYR A 200 -22.86 -11.74 15.15
N SER A 201 -23.60 -12.53 15.95
CA SER A 201 -22.99 -13.39 16.99
C SER A 201 -22.06 -14.44 16.38
N ARG A 202 -22.28 -14.84 15.13
CA ARG A 202 -21.42 -15.78 14.40
C ARG A 202 -20.09 -15.14 13.96
N VAL A 203 -20.10 -13.83 13.69
CA VAL A 203 -18.89 -13.06 13.37
C VAL A 203 -17.94 -13.00 14.58
N LEU A 204 -18.51 -12.96 15.79
CA LEU A 204 -17.74 -12.89 17.04
C LEU A 204 -17.06 -14.22 17.43
N ASP A 205 -17.45 -15.34 16.82
CA ASP A 205 -16.80 -16.65 17.04
C ASP A 205 -15.75 -16.90 15.93
N PRO A 206 -14.45 -16.80 16.23
CA PRO A 206 -13.39 -16.96 15.23
C PRO A 206 -13.32 -18.39 14.63
N ASN A 207 -13.90 -19.39 15.30
CA ASN A 207 -13.96 -20.76 14.75
C ASN A 207 -15.07 -20.88 13.69
N ILE A 208 -16.09 -20.04 13.76
CA ILE A 208 -17.20 -20.00 12.81
C ILE A 208 -16.85 -19.03 11.68
N ALA A 209 -16.39 -17.84 12.00
CA ALA A 209 -16.11 -16.78 11.02
C ALA A 209 -14.83 -17.04 10.20
N GLY A 210 -13.82 -17.62 10.82
CA GLY A 210 -12.49 -17.72 10.23
C GLY A 210 -11.79 -16.34 10.13
N PRO A 211 -10.58 -16.31 9.56
CA PRO A 211 -9.88 -15.05 9.38
C PRO A 211 -10.65 -14.13 8.42
N PHE A 212 -10.78 -12.85 8.80
CA PHE A 212 -11.50 -11.85 8.00
C PHE A 212 -12.92 -12.31 7.60
N THR A 213 -13.58 -13.05 8.45
CA THR A 213 -14.95 -13.56 8.26
C THR A 213 -15.15 -14.40 6.98
N MET A 214 -14.03 -14.98 6.46
CA MET A 214 -14.01 -15.67 5.16
C MET A 214 -14.94 -16.89 5.08
N LEU A 215 -15.23 -17.55 6.21
CA LEU A 215 -16.07 -18.76 6.23
C LEU A 215 -17.58 -18.47 6.20
N LEU A 216 -17.96 -17.20 6.37
CA LEU A 216 -19.36 -16.76 6.34
C LEU A 216 -19.73 -15.97 5.07
N VAL A 217 -18.84 -15.88 4.10
CA VAL A 217 -19.03 -15.06 2.91
C VAL A 217 -20.28 -15.45 2.08
N GLU A 218 -20.71 -16.70 2.13
CA GLU A 218 -21.93 -17.19 1.45
C GLU A 218 -23.21 -16.81 2.21
N GLU A 219 -23.12 -16.29 3.44
CA GLU A 219 -24.24 -15.90 4.29
C GLU A 219 -24.51 -14.39 4.26
N VAL A 220 -23.76 -13.63 3.47
CA VAL A 220 -23.90 -12.16 3.38
C VAL A 220 -25.27 -11.74 2.85
N ASP A 221 -25.87 -10.78 3.49
CA ASP A 221 -27.07 -10.10 2.98
C ASP A 221 -26.65 -8.93 2.07
N LEU A 222 -26.61 -9.20 0.76
CA LEU A 222 -26.24 -8.22 -0.26
C LEU A 222 -27.17 -7.00 -0.31
N SER A 223 -28.38 -7.07 0.26
CA SER A 223 -29.30 -5.91 0.30
C SER A 223 -28.75 -4.76 1.13
N LYS A 224 -27.78 -5.02 2.04
CA LYS A 224 -27.12 -4.01 2.86
C LYS A 224 -25.99 -3.27 2.13
N LEU A 225 -25.42 -3.86 1.07
CA LEU A 225 -24.23 -3.31 0.39
C LEU A 225 -24.42 -1.89 -0.13
N PRO A 226 -25.53 -1.52 -0.80
CA PRO A 226 -25.73 -0.13 -1.26
C PRO A 226 -25.69 0.88 -0.10
N GLY A 227 -26.25 0.54 1.04
CA GLY A 227 -26.21 1.40 2.24
C GLY A 227 -24.80 1.60 2.78
N LEU A 228 -23.98 0.54 2.81
CA LEU A 228 -22.57 0.61 3.24
C LEU A 228 -21.72 1.42 2.27
N ILE A 229 -21.93 1.26 0.96
CA ILE A 229 -21.28 2.07 -0.07
C ILE A 229 -21.60 3.56 0.11
N ASN A 230 -22.88 3.89 0.23
CA ASN A 230 -23.30 5.28 0.46
C ASN A 230 -22.69 5.85 1.73
N LEU A 231 -22.68 5.09 2.81
CA LEU A 231 -22.06 5.50 4.08
C LEU A 231 -20.55 5.77 3.91
N THR A 232 -19.85 4.96 3.13
CA THR A 232 -18.42 5.15 2.83
C THR A 232 -18.19 6.46 2.06
N LEU A 233 -18.97 6.71 1.03
CA LEU A 233 -18.92 7.93 0.22
C LEU A 233 -19.23 9.18 1.05
N GLU A 234 -20.31 9.15 1.82
CA GLU A 234 -20.75 10.28 2.67
C GLU A 234 -19.70 10.69 3.70
N ASN A 235 -18.90 9.74 4.17
CA ASN A 235 -17.82 9.99 5.13
C ASN A 235 -16.44 10.17 4.49
N GLY A 236 -16.34 10.15 3.16
CA GLY A 236 -15.10 10.39 2.42
C GLY A 236 -13.98 9.37 2.69
N ALA A 237 -14.33 8.15 3.09
CA ALA A 237 -13.36 7.12 3.39
C ALA A 237 -12.80 6.46 2.13
N TRP A 238 -11.55 6.05 2.20
CA TRP A 238 -10.79 5.37 1.15
C TRP A 238 -10.73 3.87 1.39
N ILE A 239 -10.56 3.09 0.33
CA ILE A 239 -10.35 1.65 0.43
C ILE A 239 -8.90 1.31 0.11
N ALA A 240 -8.28 0.52 0.99
CA ALA A 240 -6.97 -0.09 0.82
C ALA A 240 -7.15 -1.62 0.73
N PRO A 241 -7.40 -2.19 -0.45
CA PRO A 241 -7.98 -3.53 -0.59
C PRO A 241 -7.02 -4.66 -0.23
N THR A 242 -5.72 -4.53 -0.52
CA THR A 242 -4.70 -5.57 -0.29
C THR A 242 -5.11 -6.95 -0.81
N LEU A 243 -5.52 -7.03 -2.06
CA LEU A 243 -5.99 -8.28 -2.67
C LEU A 243 -4.93 -9.39 -2.61
N THR A 244 -3.65 -9.01 -2.71
CA THR A 244 -2.51 -9.91 -2.58
C THR A 244 -2.45 -10.62 -1.24
N LEU A 245 -2.88 -9.98 -0.14
CA LEU A 245 -2.92 -10.60 1.18
C LEU A 245 -3.85 -11.82 1.16
N PHE A 246 -5.04 -11.66 0.56
CA PHE A 246 -6.02 -12.74 0.49
C PHE A 246 -5.61 -13.83 -0.48
N ASP A 247 -4.98 -13.48 -1.59
CA ASP A 247 -4.47 -14.46 -2.55
C ASP A 247 -3.30 -15.28 -1.97
N ARG A 248 -2.36 -14.64 -1.28
CA ARG A 248 -1.14 -15.30 -0.79
C ARG A 248 -1.29 -15.90 0.60
N TYR A 249 -1.71 -15.12 1.58
CA TYR A 249 -1.79 -15.59 2.96
C TYR A 249 -3.00 -16.50 3.16
N PHE A 250 -4.17 -16.08 2.69
CA PHE A 250 -5.43 -16.80 2.87
C PHE A 250 -5.88 -17.58 1.62
N GLY A 251 -5.04 -17.63 0.59
CA GLY A 251 -5.24 -18.43 -0.60
C GLY A 251 -5.01 -19.92 -0.37
N SER A 252 -5.51 -20.77 -1.28
CA SER A 252 -5.44 -22.24 -1.16
C SER A 252 -4.11 -22.85 -1.61
N LYS A 253 -3.18 -22.06 -2.16
CA LYS A 253 -1.84 -22.53 -2.54
C LYS A 253 -1.06 -22.88 -1.26
N PRO A 254 -0.45 -24.08 -1.17
CA PRO A 254 0.31 -24.51 0.00
C PRO A 254 1.46 -23.56 0.37
N ALA A 255 1.64 -23.32 1.68
CA ALA A 255 2.66 -22.40 2.21
C ALA A 255 4.08 -22.73 1.70
N GLU A 256 4.46 -24.00 1.67
CA GLU A 256 5.77 -24.45 1.21
C GLU A 256 6.05 -24.15 -0.26
N GLU A 257 5.01 -24.05 -1.11
CA GLU A 257 5.18 -23.76 -2.53
C GLU A 257 5.60 -22.29 -2.79
N TYR A 258 5.30 -21.38 -1.84
CA TYR A 258 5.74 -19.99 -1.95
C TYR A 258 7.25 -19.82 -1.77
N ARG A 259 7.95 -20.76 -1.12
CA ARG A 259 9.40 -20.74 -0.97
C ARG A 259 10.14 -20.56 -2.29
N ASN A 260 9.57 -21.06 -3.38
CA ASN A 260 10.20 -21.11 -4.70
C ASN A 260 9.71 -20.03 -5.68
N ILE A 261 8.86 -19.11 -5.26
CA ILE A 261 8.50 -17.98 -6.14
C ILE A 261 9.70 -17.04 -6.31
N PRO A 262 9.88 -16.44 -7.49
CA PRO A 262 11.13 -15.77 -7.87
C PRO A 262 11.60 -14.68 -6.91
N GLU A 263 10.69 -13.89 -6.36
CA GLU A 263 10.99 -12.76 -5.46
C GLU A 263 11.40 -13.19 -4.04
N MET A 264 11.16 -14.46 -3.63
CA MET A 264 11.58 -14.95 -2.30
C MET A 264 13.09 -14.97 -2.11
N LYS A 265 13.86 -14.91 -3.19
CA LYS A 265 15.33 -14.80 -3.14
C LYS A 265 15.84 -13.50 -2.47
N TYR A 266 14.97 -12.50 -2.35
CA TYR A 266 15.28 -11.22 -1.69
C TYR A 266 14.91 -11.21 -0.21
N MET A 267 14.39 -12.30 0.31
CA MET A 267 13.99 -12.42 1.71
C MET A 267 14.86 -13.46 2.42
N SER A 268 15.14 -13.23 3.70
CA SER A 268 15.94 -14.19 4.49
C SER A 268 15.21 -15.54 4.62
N ALA A 269 15.99 -16.59 4.82
CA ALA A 269 15.43 -17.94 5.05
C ALA A 269 14.51 -17.96 6.28
N GLU A 270 14.88 -17.21 7.33
CA GLU A 270 14.11 -17.08 8.57
C GLU A 270 12.78 -16.37 8.31
N GLN A 271 12.78 -15.30 7.51
CA GLN A 271 11.54 -14.58 7.17
C GLN A 271 10.59 -15.46 6.39
N VAL A 272 11.08 -16.16 5.37
CA VAL A 272 10.24 -17.07 4.58
C VAL A 272 9.71 -18.22 5.43
N GLN A 273 10.55 -18.78 6.34
CA GLN A 273 10.08 -19.81 7.27
C GLN A 273 9.05 -19.29 8.26
N SER A 274 9.21 -18.05 8.75
CA SER A 274 8.21 -17.38 9.59
C SER A 274 6.86 -17.26 8.88
N TRP A 275 6.85 -16.90 7.60
CA TRP A 275 5.63 -16.82 6.79
C TRP A 275 4.97 -18.17 6.57
N ILE A 276 5.76 -19.23 6.31
CA ILE A 276 5.26 -20.60 6.23
C ILE A 276 4.58 -20.98 7.55
N ASN A 277 5.27 -20.74 8.67
CA ASN A 277 4.75 -21.04 10.01
C ASN A 277 3.46 -20.26 10.32
N ALA A 278 3.31 -19.04 9.79
CA ALA A 278 2.10 -18.23 9.98
C ALA A 278 0.89 -18.80 9.21
N LYS A 279 1.09 -19.33 7.98
CA LYS A 279 0.03 -19.85 7.15
C LYS A 279 -0.36 -21.30 7.51
N THR A 280 0.60 -22.13 7.86
CA THR A 280 0.41 -23.58 8.14
C THR A 280 -0.74 -23.89 9.11
N PRO A 281 -0.95 -23.16 10.24
CA PRO A 281 -2.06 -23.45 11.15
C PRO A 281 -3.45 -23.35 10.52
N TYR A 282 -3.63 -22.48 9.53
CA TYR A 282 -4.90 -22.37 8.80
C TYR A 282 -5.09 -23.52 7.81
N GLU A 283 -4.00 -24.01 7.21
CA GLU A 283 -4.01 -25.19 6.34
C GLU A 283 -4.36 -26.44 7.13
N GLU A 284 -3.67 -26.68 8.26
CA GLU A 284 -3.89 -27.84 9.13
C GLU A 284 -5.30 -27.89 9.71
N LYS A 285 -5.92 -26.75 9.97
CA LYS A 285 -7.32 -26.65 10.39
C LYS A 285 -8.32 -26.84 9.25
N GLY A 286 -7.85 -27.00 7.99
CA GLY A 286 -8.71 -27.15 6.82
C GLY A 286 -9.47 -25.87 6.44
N ILE A 287 -9.02 -24.69 6.91
CA ILE A 287 -9.63 -23.40 6.59
C ILE A 287 -9.30 -23.00 5.14
N LEU A 288 -8.04 -23.19 4.70
CA LEU A 288 -7.55 -22.76 3.39
C LEU A 288 -7.77 -23.80 2.27
N THR A 289 -8.92 -24.48 2.31
CA THR A 289 -9.33 -25.35 1.20
C THR A 289 -9.90 -24.55 0.03
N ALA A 290 -9.78 -25.07 -1.19
CA ALA A 290 -10.38 -24.41 -2.36
C ALA A 290 -11.88 -24.13 -2.17
N LYS A 291 -12.59 -25.01 -1.47
CA LYS A 291 -14.02 -24.83 -1.15
C LYS A 291 -14.31 -23.56 -0.35
N ASN A 292 -13.46 -23.19 0.60
CA ASN A 292 -13.64 -22.01 1.45
C ASN A 292 -13.03 -20.76 0.82
N VAL A 293 -11.87 -20.93 0.18
CA VAL A 293 -11.08 -19.82 -0.37
C VAL A 293 -11.73 -19.24 -1.63
N GLN A 294 -12.18 -20.07 -2.55
CA GLN A 294 -12.69 -19.59 -3.83
C GLN A 294 -13.90 -18.65 -3.68
N PRO A 295 -14.96 -19.00 -2.91
CA PRO A 295 -16.08 -18.08 -2.69
C PRO A 295 -15.65 -16.77 -2.03
N ASN A 296 -14.70 -16.81 -1.08
CA ASN A 296 -14.19 -15.62 -0.43
C ASN A 296 -13.44 -14.67 -1.40
N LEU A 297 -12.55 -15.19 -2.24
CA LEU A 297 -11.83 -14.37 -3.23
C LEU A 297 -12.80 -13.78 -4.27
N GLU A 298 -13.73 -14.58 -4.77
CA GLU A 298 -14.75 -14.10 -5.71
C GLU A 298 -15.64 -13.02 -5.11
N PHE A 299 -16.03 -13.18 -3.84
CA PHE A 299 -16.82 -12.18 -3.15
C PHE A 299 -16.04 -10.89 -2.92
N ARG A 300 -14.78 -10.99 -2.47
CA ARG A 300 -13.90 -9.82 -2.28
C ARG A 300 -13.67 -9.05 -3.58
N ASN A 301 -13.47 -9.73 -4.69
CA ASN A 301 -13.36 -9.08 -6.00
C ASN A 301 -14.67 -8.35 -6.40
N LYS A 302 -15.84 -8.96 -6.15
CA LYS A 302 -17.14 -8.31 -6.38
C LYS A 302 -17.36 -7.12 -5.47
N LEU A 303 -17.01 -7.22 -4.19
CA LEU A 303 -17.09 -6.12 -3.22
C LEU A 303 -16.16 -4.97 -3.62
N PHE A 304 -14.91 -5.28 -3.96
CA PHE A 304 -13.93 -4.32 -4.44
C PHE A 304 -14.44 -3.54 -5.66
N MET A 305 -14.92 -4.25 -6.69
CA MET A 305 -15.46 -3.59 -7.88
C MET A 305 -16.74 -2.83 -7.60
N ALA A 306 -17.65 -3.31 -6.75
CA ALA A 306 -18.85 -2.58 -6.37
C ALA A 306 -18.55 -1.25 -5.67
N LEU A 307 -17.53 -1.23 -4.79
CA LEU A 307 -17.04 0.00 -4.14
C LEU A 307 -16.43 0.96 -5.18
N HIS A 308 -15.55 0.43 -6.03
CA HIS A 308 -14.88 1.21 -7.08
C HIS A 308 -15.89 1.82 -8.08
N ASP A 309 -16.80 1.02 -8.61
CA ASP A 309 -17.80 1.45 -9.61
C ASP A 309 -18.77 2.50 -9.05
N ALA A 310 -19.01 2.47 -7.75
CA ALA A 310 -19.79 3.49 -7.06
C ALA A 310 -19.00 4.79 -6.80
N GLY A 311 -17.70 4.83 -7.10
CA GLY A 311 -16.84 6.01 -6.93
C GLY A 311 -16.14 6.11 -5.59
N VAL A 312 -16.12 5.05 -4.77
CA VAL A 312 -15.28 5.01 -3.56
C VAL A 312 -13.81 5.04 -3.98
N PRO A 313 -13.01 5.97 -3.47
CA PRO A 313 -11.62 6.09 -3.88
C PRO A 313 -10.77 4.94 -3.34
N VAL A 314 -9.88 4.42 -4.20
CA VAL A 314 -9.05 3.25 -3.94
C VAL A 314 -7.58 3.65 -3.87
N LEU A 315 -6.83 3.04 -2.94
CA LEU A 315 -5.38 3.13 -2.80
C LEU A 315 -4.73 1.83 -3.29
N MET A 316 -3.58 1.90 -3.92
CA MET A 316 -2.77 0.74 -4.26
C MET A 316 -2.01 0.27 -3.02
N THR A 317 -2.20 -1.01 -2.66
CA THR A 317 -1.72 -1.55 -1.39
C THR A 317 -1.41 -3.03 -1.52
N SER A 318 -0.25 -3.49 -1.06
CA SER A 318 0.12 -4.90 -1.14
C SER A 318 0.37 -5.58 0.21
N ASP A 319 0.35 -4.80 1.29
CA ASP A 319 0.59 -5.30 2.65
C ASP A 319 1.99 -5.94 2.82
N SER A 320 3.00 -5.43 2.06
CA SER A 320 4.36 -5.96 2.08
C SER A 320 5.27 -5.24 3.09
N PRO A 321 6.27 -5.94 3.67
CA PRO A 321 6.51 -7.37 3.73
C PRO A 321 5.61 -8.07 4.75
N GLN A 322 4.64 -8.82 4.27
CA GLN A 322 3.79 -9.68 5.09
C GLN A 322 3.39 -10.91 4.29
N VAL A 323 3.34 -12.04 4.93
CA VAL A 323 3.13 -13.40 4.46
C VAL A 323 3.18 -13.57 2.93
N PHE A 324 4.39 -13.82 2.45
CA PHE A 324 4.78 -14.00 1.04
C PHE A 324 4.66 -12.76 0.14
N ASN A 325 4.37 -11.58 0.68
CA ASN A 325 4.41 -10.31 -0.04
C ASN A 325 5.78 -9.65 0.13
N VAL A 326 6.54 -9.53 -0.96
CA VAL A 326 7.89 -8.96 -0.97
C VAL A 326 7.81 -7.48 -1.35
N PRO A 327 8.49 -6.57 -0.63
CA PRO A 327 8.49 -5.14 -0.92
C PRO A 327 8.74 -4.83 -2.40
N GLY A 328 7.94 -3.96 -2.97
CA GLY A 328 8.00 -3.58 -4.37
C GLY A 328 7.43 -4.62 -5.33
N PHE A 329 7.81 -5.89 -5.21
CA PHE A 329 7.34 -6.96 -6.10
C PHE A 329 5.84 -7.24 -5.96
N SER A 330 5.32 -7.17 -4.73
CA SER A 330 3.91 -7.46 -4.47
C SER A 330 2.95 -6.40 -5.02
N ILE A 331 3.42 -5.19 -5.29
CA ILE A 331 2.65 -4.16 -5.99
C ILE A 331 2.21 -4.64 -7.38
N HIS A 332 3.10 -5.33 -8.10
CA HIS A 332 2.78 -5.86 -9.41
C HIS A 332 1.79 -7.03 -9.37
N HIS A 333 1.77 -7.76 -8.26
CA HIS A 333 0.75 -8.78 -8.04
C HIS A 333 -0.60 -8.15 -7.71
N GLU A 334 -0.63 -7.10 -6.89
CA GLU A 334 -1.84 -6.31 -6.62
C GLU A 334 -2.42 -5.71 -7.90
N ILE A 335 -1.59 -5.12 -8.78
CA ILE A 335 -1.97 -4.61 -10.10
C ILE A 335 -2.63 -5.72 -10.95
N GLU A 336 -2.06 -6.91 -10.96
CA GLU A 336 -2.60 -8.06 -11.69
C GLU A 336 -3.98 -8.48 -11.12
N LEU A 337 -4.11 -8.55 -9.80
CA LEU A 337 -5.37 -8.89 -9.14
C LEU A 337 -6.46 -7.82 -9.37
N MET A 338 -6.13 -6.53 -9.31
CA MET A 338 -7.05 -5.45 -9.66
C MET A 338 -7.52 -5.55 -11.13
N SER A 339 -6.59 -5.86 -12.05
CA SER A 339 -6.92 -6.07 -13.47
C SER A 339 -7.82 -7.29 -13.67
N ASN A 340 -7.53 -8.40 -13.00
CA ASN A 340 -8.34 -9.62 -13.03
C ASN A 340 -9.74 -9.43 -12.42
N ALA A 341 -9.88 -8.52 -11.44
CA ALA A 341 -11.16 -8.12 -10.90
C ALA A 341 -12.00 -7.27 -11.87
N GLY A 342 -11.39 -6.69 -12.91
CA GLY A 342 -12.06 -5.94 -13.96
C GLY A 342 -11.80 -4.42 -13.96
N MET A 343 -10.92 -3.93 -13.08
CA MET A 343 -10.54 -2.51 -13.07
C MET A 343 -9.74 -2.15 -14.33
N SER A 344 -10.02 -1.00 -14.93
CA SER A 344 -9.31 -0.53 -16.13
C SER A 344 -7.85 -0.18 -15.81
N THR A 345 -6.98 -0.32 -16.81
CA THR A 345 -5.54 0.01 -16.71
C THR A 345 -5.32 1.42 -16.18
N TYR A 346 -6.07 2.39 -16.68
CA TYR A 346 -5.96 3.78 -16.25
C TYR A 346 -6.37 3.97 -14.77
N GLU A 347 -7.48 3.38 -14.34
CA GLU A 347 -7.91 3.46 -12.94
C GLU A 347 -6.89 2.77 -12.01
N ILE A 348 -6.35 1.61 -12.39
CA ILE A 348 -5.28 0.94 -11.63
C ILE A 348 -4.08 1.89 -11.43
N LEU A 349 -3.60 2.52 -12.49
CA LEU A 349 -2.47 3.48 -12.41
C LEU A 349 -2.79 4.66 -11.49
N LYS A 350 -4.04 5.13 -11.45
CA LYS A 350 -4.47 6.21 -10.55
C LYS A 350 -4.41 5.78 -9.08
N THR A 351 -4.74 4.52 -8.76
CA THR A 351 -4.68 4.03 -7.37
C THR A 351 -3.29 4.11 -6.77
N GLY A 352 -2.25 4.00 -7.59
CA GLY A 352 -0.84 4.09 -7.19
C GLY A 352 -0.17 5.44 -7.49
N SER A 353 -0.91 6.45 -7.97
CA SER A 353 -0.31 7.73 -8.33
C SER A 353 -1.10 8.93 -7.79
N VAL A 354 -2.13 9.41 -8.49
CA VAL A 354 -2.91 10.59 -8.08
C VAL A 354 -3.72 10.35 -6.81
N ASN A 355 -4.29 9.18 -6.63
CA ASN A 355 -5.12 8.87 -5.47
C ASN A 355 -4.34 8.97 -4.15
N PRO A 356 -3.13 8.40 -4.00
CA PRO A 356 -2.28 8.59 -2.83
C PRO A 356 -1.95 10.06 -2.53
N ALA A 357 -1.74 10.88 -3.56
CA ALA A 357 -1.51 12.31 -3.39
C ALA A 357 -2.77 13.03 -2.84
N ARG A 358 -3.95 12.70 -3.37
CA ARG A 358 -5.23 13.20 -2.87
C ARG A 358 -5.50 12.76 -1.43
N TYR A 359 -5.13 11.54 -1.08
CA TYR A 359 -5.30 11.03 0.29
C TYR A 359 -4.59 11.91 1.34
N PHE A 360 -3.43 12.47 1.01
CA PHE A 360 -2.68 13.38 1.87
C PHE A 360 -2.87 14.87 1.54
N ASP A 361 -3.90 15.21 0.75
CA ASP A 361 -4.22 16.59 0.36
C ASP A 361 -3.06 17.30 -0.39
N GLN A 362 -2.27 16.51 -1.16
CA GLN A 362 -1.09 16.94 -1.93
C GLN A 362 -1.31 16.78 -3.45
N GLU A 363 -2.55 16.90 -3.92
CA GLU A 363 -2.89 16.76 -5.34
C GLU A 363 -2.11 17.76 -6.21
N GLY A 364 -1.50 17.24 -7.27
CA GLY A 364 -0.69 18.05 -8.18
C GLY A 364 0.75 18.32 -7.71
N GLU A 365 1.09 18.01 -6.45
CA GLU A 365 2.46 18.11 -5.96
C GLU A 365 3.31 16.90 -6.36
N TRP A 366 2.68 15.74 -6.49
CA TRP A 366 3.29 14.48 -6.91
C TRP A 366 2.23 13.51 -7.46
N GLY A 367 2.65 12.33 -7.94
CA GLY A 367 1.76 11.36 -8.58
C GLY A 367 1.30 11.78 -9.98
N VAL A 368 1.89 12.83 -10.53
CA VAL A 368 1.60 13.41 -11.85
C VAL A 368 2.89 13.82 -12.56
N ILE A 369 2.87 13.82 -13.90
CA ILE A 369 3.93 14.41 -14.72
C ILE A 369 3.45 15.81 -15.14
N LYS A 370 3.86 16.83 -14.37
CA LYS A 370 3.38 18.20 -14.52
C LYS A 370 4.43 19.19 -14.05
N GLU A 371 4.52 20.36 -14.67
CA GLU A 371 5.39 21.45 -14.23
C GLU A 371 5.04 21.88 -12.79
N GLY A 372 6.07 21.99 -11.97
CA GLY A 372 5.98 22.28 -10.53
C GLY A 372 5.84 21.05 -9.62
N ALA A 373 5.42 19.89 -10.15
CA ALA A 373 5.35 18.65 -9.38
C ALA A 373 6.75 18.09 -9.06
N SER A 374 6.82 17.19 -8.09
CA SER A 374 8.07 16.49 -7.78
C SER A 374 8.56 15.65 -8.96
N ALA A 375 9.86 15.67 -9.20
CA ALA A 375 10.51 14.86 -10.23
C ALA A 375 10.77 13.44 -9.72
N ASP A 376 9.68 12.76 -9.37
CA ASP A 376 9.65 11.38 -8.91
C ASP A 376 8.85 10.57 -9.94
N PHE A 377 9.56 9.99 -10.91
CA PHE A 377 8.96 9.31 -12.05
C PHE A 377 9.80 8.13 -12.53
N VAL A 378 9.20 7.30 -13.35
CA VAL A 378 9.79 6.06 -13.87
C VAL A 378 9.69 6.05 -15.40
N LEU A 379 10.74 5.53 -16.05
CA LEU A 379 10.75 5.24 -17.46
C LEU A 379 10.56 3.73 -17.67
N VAL A 380 9.69 3.37 -18.60
CA VAL A 380 9.39 1.99 -19.00
C VAL A 380 9.40 1.86 -20.52
N GLU A 381 9.63 0.64 -21.03
CA GLU A 381 9.80 0.40 -22.47
C GLU A 381 8.48 0.54 -23.26
N LYS A 382 7.36 0.17 -22.65
CA LYS A 382 6.06 0.19 -23.32
C LYS A 382 5.08 1.14 -22.63
N ASN A 383 4.01 1.49 -23.35
CA ASN A 383 2.93 2.27 -22.79
C ASN A 383 2.23 1.51 -21.64
N PRO A 384 2.30 2.00 -20.39
CA PRO A 384 1.66 1.31 -19.26
C PRO A 384 0.13 1.36 -19.31
N LEU A 385 -0.48 2.21 -20.15
CA LEU A 385 -1.91 2.19 -20.43
C LEU A 385 -2.33 1.00 -21.30
N GLU A 386 -1.40 0.40 -22.05
CA GLU A 386 -1.63 -0.75 -22.94
C GLU A 386 -1.14 -2.07 -22.31
N ASP A 387 -0.01 -2.02 -21.57
CA ASP A 387 0.60 -3.20 -20.96
C ASP A 387 1.16 -2.87 -19.57
N LEU A 388 0.42 -3.20 -18.52
CA LEU A 388 0.84 -3.00 -17.14
C LEU A 388 2.09 -3.82 -16.74
N ASN A 389 2.42 -4.88 -17.47
CA ASN A 389 3.61 -5.69 -17.16
C ASN A 389 4.91 -4.92 -17.39
N THR A 390 4.89 -3.87 -18.22
CA THR A 390 6.08 -3.00 -18.43
C THR A 390 6.55 -2.33 -17.13
N LEU A 391 5.66 -2.17 -16.13
CA LEU A 391 5.99 -1.59 -14.83
C LEU A 391 6.93 -2.47 -13.98
N ARG A 392 7.01 -3.79 -14.27
CA ARG A 392 7.86 -4.74 -13.54
C ARG A 392 9.35 -4.54 -13.76
N GLU A 393 9.73 -3.93 -14.87
CA GLU A 393 11.11 -3.75 -15.30
C GLU A 393 11.42 -2.30 -15.70
N PRO A 394 11.55 -1.39 -14.74
CA PRO A 394 11.92 0.00 -15.03
C PRO A 394 13.22 0.09 -15.85
N VAL A 395 13.20 0.91 -16.87
CA VAL A 395 14.42 1.31 -17.60
C VAL A 395 15.25 2.25 -16.75
N MET A 396 14.55 3.13 -16.04
CA MET A 396 15.14 4.16 -15.20
C MET A 396 14.14 4.61 -14.15
N VAL A 397 14.65 4.91 -12.97
CA VAL A 397 13.92 5.56 -11.89
C VAL A 397 14.55 6.91 -11.62
N VAL A 398 13.72 7.94 -11.55
CA VAL A 398 14.14 9.28 -11.13
C VAL A 398 13.43 9.60 -9.81
N MET A 399 14.21 9.89 -8.78
CA MET A 399 13.72 10.17 -7.43
C MET A 399 14.46 11.38 -6.85
N LYS A 400 13.77 12.44 -6.51
CA LYS A 400 14.36 13.71 -6.01
C LYS A 400 15.45 14.29 -6.95
N GLY A 401 15.35 14.02 -8.25
CA GLY A 401 16.37 14.39 -9.23
C GLY A 401 17.58 13.44 -9.32
N GLN A 402 17.67 12.44 -8.44
CA GLN A 402 18.62 11.34 -8.55
C GLN A 402 18.14 10.35 -9.60
N ILE A 403 19.09 9.79 -10.35
CA ILE A 403 18.82 8.89 -11.47
C ILE A 403 19.39 7.52 -11.14
N TYR A 404 18.55 6.52 -11.24
CA TYR A 404 18.90 5.11 -11.06
C TYR A 404 18.57 4.38 -12.37
N ASP A 405 19.60 4.05 -13.15
CA ASP A 405 19.43 3.29 -14.37
C ASP A 405 19.21 1.79 -14.09
N ARG A 406 18.79 1.04 -15.10
CA ARG A 406 18.55 -0.42 -14.99
C ARG A 406 19.77 -1.17 -14.44
N LYS A 407 20.99 -0.72 -14.74
CA LYS A 407 22.22 -1.36 -14.27
C LYS A 407 22.41 -1.17 -12.77
N GLU A 408 22.18 0.03 -12.24
CA GLU A 408 22.27 0.29 -10.81
C GLU A 408 21.15 -0.43 -10.04
N LEU A 409 19.90 -0.36 -10.53
CA LEU A 409 18.77 -1.09 -9.92
C LEU A 409 19.08 -2.59 -9.85
N LYS A 410 19.55 -3.19 -10.95
CA LYS A 410 19.93 -4.61 -10.97
C LYS A 410 21.06 -4.91 -10.01
N LYS A 411 22.09 -4.08 -9.94
CA LYS A 411 23.23 -4.26 -9.02
C LYS A 411 22.76 -4.31 -7.56
N GLN A 412 21.82 -3.44 -7.17
CA GLN A 412 21.28 -3.44 -5.82
C GLN A 412 20.43 -4.68 -5.55
N LEU A 413 19.61 -5.12 -6.49
CA LEU A 413 18.89 -6.39 -6.39
C LEU A 413 19.83 -7.58 -6.25
N ASP A 414 20.89 -7.65 -7.05
CA ASP A 414 21.91 -8.72 -6.97
C ASP A 414 22.64 -8.71 -5.61
N ARG A 415 22.89 -7.53 -5.04
CA ARG A 415 23.46 -7.37 -3.70
C ARG A 415 22.54 -7.93 -2.63
N ILE A 416 21.24 -7.57 -2.67
CA ILE A 416 20.24 -8.06 -1.72
C ILE A 416 20.08 -9.58 -1.84
N GLU A 417 20.00 -10.11 -3.04
CA GLU A 417 19.98 -11.56 -3.26
C GLU A 417 21.21 -12.25 -2.65
N ALA A 418 22.40 -11.65 -2.82
CA ALA A 418 23.62 -12.19 -2.27
C ALA A 418 23.63 -12.21 -0.73
N ASN A 419 23.05 -11.18 -0.08
CA ASN A 419 22.92 -11.12 1.38
C ASN A 419 22.00 -12.21 1.94
N HIS A 420 21.03 -12.66 1.14
CA HIS A 420 20.02 -13.67 1.51
C HIS A 420 20.23 -15.04 0.87
N LYS A 421 21.35 -15.25 0.16
CA LYS A 421 21.67 -16.58 -0.41
C LYS A 421 21.67 -17.65 0.67
N ARG A 422 20.89 -18.69 0.42
CA ARG A 422 20.68 -19.87 1.28
C ARG A 422 21.75 -20.91 1.04
#